data_3e615fc470d2a81b8c7331c1b2301468
#
_entry.id   3e615fc470d2a81b8c7331c1b2301468
#
_cell.length_a   1.000
_cell.length_b   1.000
_cell.length_c   1.000
_cell.angle_alpha   90.00
_cell.angle_beta   90.00
_cell.angle_gamma   90.00
#
_symmetry.space_group_name_H-M   'P 1'
#
loop_
_entity.id
_entity.type
_entity.pdbx_description
1 polymer ?
#
loop_
_entity_poly.entity_id
_entity_poly.type
_entity_poly.pdbx_seq_one_letter_code
_entity_poly.pdbx_strand_id
1 'polypeptide(L)'
;MGNLLEYSGIVTKTRAMEAKLLTPAQFEEIASLHNVPEVVEYLKKETAYADILEELAPEQLHRGSIEKILTRSLYRDYAKLYRFCGQKQRKLMKLRLKSYEVELINYCLRIVINHYQKPFDLDYKRPFFDRYSQISIEKLITSRTTDELIETLKDTEYYEPLKKLKDSPSVTLYDYDLALNLYYFTTLWKARKKVFKKEDKELYQRDCGTQIDLLNMQWIYRAKKYFNMKPADIYQLILPIHYRLSTDLIKGMVEATTLEELQTLCNQTPYARHYESTEQLTMEQMYSECLHHLYTIDRRRNPYSIAAVNTYLFLKEEEIKKLTTALECIRYGLTPGETLAYVGGRTQ
;
A
#
# COMPACT_ATOMS: atom_id res chain seq x y z
N MET A 1 -11.30 29.70 -9.44
CA MET A 1 -11.58 29.14 -10.79
C MET A 1 -10.45 28.21 -11.32
N GLY A 2 -9.16 28.46 -11.02
CA GLY A 2 -8.05 27.67 -11.56
C GLY A 2 -8.10 26.16 -11.24
N ASN A 3 -8.38 25.78 -10.00
CA ASN A 3 -8.41 24.37 -9.59
C ASN A 3 -9.59 23.59 -10.22
N LEU A 4 -10.76 24.22 -10.36
CA LEU A 4 -11.93 23.58 -10.98
C LEU A 4 -11.59 23.15 -12.42
N LEU A 5 -11.06 24.04 -13.23
CA LEU A 5 -10.70 23.73 -14.62
C LEU A 5 -9.57 22.70 -14.72
N GLU A 6 -8.58 22.80 -13.83
CA GLU A 6 -7.42 21.90 -13.84
C GLU A 6 -7.79 20.47 -13.41
N TYR A 7 -8.76 20.30 -12.49
CA TYR A 7 -9.09 19.01 -11.90
C TYR A 7 -10.43 18.41 -12.39
N SER A 8 -11.29 19.15 -13.10
CA SER A 8 -12.64 18.69 -13.48
C SER A 8 -12.61 17.36 -14.23
N GLY A 9 -11.76 17.21 -15.23
CA GLY A 9 -11.67 15.98 -16.04
C GLY A 9 -11.26 14.77 -15.23
N ILE A 10 -10.19 14.91 -14.40
CA ILE A 10 -9.71 13.79 -13.57
C ILE A 10 -10.70 13.45 -12.45
N VAL A 11 -11.36 14.44 -11.86
CA VAL A 11 -12.38 14.23 -10.82
C VAL A 11 -13.60 13.50 -11.37
N THR A 12 -14.09 13.88 -12.54
CA THR A 12 -15.18 13.14 -13.19
C THR A 12 -14.77 11.69 -13.46
N LYS A 13 -13.54 11.48 -13.94
CA LYS A 13 -13.02 10.13 -14.19
C LYS A 13 -12.89 9.31 -12.90
N THR A 14 -12.31 9.87 -11.83
CA THR A 14 -12.18 9.15 -10.55
C THR A 14 -13.53 8.78 -9.96
N ARG A 15 -14.53 9.67 -10.00
CA ARG A 15 -15.89 9.36 -9.53
C ARG A 15 -16.54 8.20 -10.30
N ALA A 16 -16.41 8.20 -11.63
CA ALA A 16 -16.94 7.12 -12.46
C ALA A 16 -16.22 5.78 -12.21
N MET A 17 -14.95 5.82 -11.84
CA MET A 17 -14.18 4.62 -11.50
C MET A 17 -14.52 4.15 -10.08
N GLU A 18 -14.68 5.07 -9.14
CA GLU A 18 -15.05 4.77 -7.76
C GLU A 18 -16.45 4.14 -7.63
N ALA A 19 -17.39 4.57 -8.45
CA ALA A 19 -18.72 3.95 -8.51
C ALA A 19 -18.70 2.47 -8.95
N LYS A 20 -17.55 1.96 -9.38
CA LYS A 20 -17.33 0.57 -9.77
C LYS A 20 -16.59 -0.25 -8.70
N LEU A 21 -16.21 0.36 -7.59
CA LEU A 21 -15.63 -0.35 -6.46
C LEU A 21 -16.73 -1.16 -5.74
N LEU A 22 -16.29 -2.25 -5.10
CA LEU A 22 -17.18 -3.11 -4.34
C LEU A 22 -17.79 -2.38 -3.13
N THR A 23 -19.06 -2.60 -2.94
CA THR A 23 -19.80 -2.10 -1.77
C THR A 23 -19.59 -3.01 -0.56
N PRO A 24 -19.84 -2.53 0.67
CA PRO A 24 -19.85 -3.39 1.86
C PRO A 24 -20.79 -4.60 1.72
N ALA A 25 -22.00 -4.43 1.17
CA ALA A 25 -22.95 -5.51 0.94
C ALA A 25 -22.36 -6.60 0.00
N GLN A 26 -21.64 -6.20 -1.05
CA GLN A 26 -20.99 -7.17 -1.94
C GLN A 26 -19.85 -7.94 -1.21
N PHE A 27 -19.14 -7.33 -0.26
CA PHE A 27 -18.19 -8.05 0.57
C PHE A 27 -18.86 -9.04 1.53
N GLU A 28 -20.04 -8.73 2.06
CA GLU A 28 -20.86 -9.65 2.87
C GLU A 28 -21.30 -10.87 2.04
N GLU A 29 -21.76 -10.63 0.81
CA GLU A 29 -22.11 -11.69 -0.13
C GLU A 29 -20.89 -12.58 -0.46
N ILE A 30 -19.75 -11.99 -0.79
CA ILE A 30 -18.51 -12.71 -1.06
C ILE A 30 -18.09 -13.55 0.15
N ALA A 31 -18.17 -13.01 1.36
CA ALA A 31 -17.80 -13.72 2.58
C ALA A 31 -18.68 -14.94 2.85
N SER A 32 -19.91 -14.97 2.31
CA SER A 32 -20.84 -16.10 2.45
C SER A 32 -20.64 -17.22 1.43
N LEU A 33 -19.76 -17.03 0.44
CA LEU A 33 -19.46 -18.04 -0.59
C LEU A 33 -18.54 -19.15 -0.03
N HIS A 34 -18.62 -20.33 -0.62
CA HIS A 34 -17.99 -21.54 -0.05
C HIS A 34 -16.60 -21.85 -0.63
N ASN A 35 -16.29 -21.35 -1.81
CA ASN A 35 -15.04 -21.67 -2.50
C ASN A 35 -14.62 -20.55 -3.47
N VAL A 36 -13.35 -20.61 -3.87
CA VAL A 36 -12.76 -19.63 -4.79
C VAL A 36 -13.47 -19.55 -6.15
N PRO A 37 -13.86 -20.66 -6.81
CA PRO A 37 -14.64 -20.60 -8.05
C PRO A 37 -15.95 -19.83 -7.92
N GLU A 38 -16.72 -20.01 -6.84
CA GLU A 38 -17.96 -19.26 -6.59
C GLU A 38 -17.68 -17.75 -6.47
N VAL A 39 -16.58 -17.37 -5.81
CA VAL A 39 -16.17 -15.94 -5.72
C VAL A 39 -15.87 -15.39 -7.11
N VAL A 40 -15.18 -16.14 -7.96
CA VAL A 40 -14.86 -15.70 -9.33
C VAL A 40 -16.14 -15.52 -10.15
N GLU A 41 -17.08 -16.47 -10.08
CA GLU A 41 -18.37 -16.35 -10.76
C GLU A 41 -19.18 -15.15 -10.28
N TYR A 42 -19.20 -14.91 -8.97
CA TYR A 42 -19.82 -13.72 -8.40
C TYR A 42 -19.17 -12.44 -8.94
N LEU A 43 -17.85 -12.34 -8.91
CA LEU A 43 -17.12 -11.17 -9.41
C LEU A 43 -17.35 -10.94 -10.90
N LYS A 44 -17.48 -11.99 -11.71
CA LYS A 44 -17.80 -11.90 -13.14
C LYS A 44 -19.22 -11.39 -13.38
N LYS A 45 -20.18 -11.82 -12.58
CA LYS A 45 -21.60 -11.49 -12.78
C LYS A 45 -21.99 -10.13 -12.24
N GLU A 46 -21.52 -9.80 -11.03
CA GLU A 46 -22.08 -8.72 -10.21
C GLU A 46 -21.16 -7.51 -10.07
N THR A 47 -19.97 -7.55 -10.70
CA THR A 47 -18.96 -6.51 -10.48
C THR A 47 -18.28 -6.03 -11.76
N ALA A 48 -17.53 -4.95 -11.64
CA ALA A 48 -16.72 -4.40 -12.74
C ALA A 48 -15.44 -5.24 -13.04
N TYR A 49 -15.27 -6.38 -12.40
CA TYR A 49 -14.16 -7.31 -12.67
C TYR A 49 -14.44 -8.28 -13.83
N ALA A 50 -15.66 -8.31 -14.37
CA ALA A 50 -16.07 -9.20 -15.47
C ALA A 50 -15.04 -9.26 -16.59
N ASP A 51 -14.74 -8.10 -17.22
CA ASP A 51 -13.84 -7.98 -18.37
C ASP A 51 -12.44 -8.59 -18.14
N ILE A 52 -11.96 -8.58 -16.89
CA ILE A 52 -10.60 -9.02 -16.55
C ILE A 52 -10.58 -10.50 -16.22
N LEU A 53 -11.66 -10.98 -15.60
CA LEU A 53 -11.80 -12.36 -15.17
C LEU A 53 -12.22 -13.30 -16.31
N GLU A 54 -12.76 -12.77 -17.41
CA GLU A 54 -13.04 -13.54 -18.63
C GLU A 54 -11.78 -14.17 -19.25
N GLU A 55 -10.61 -13.56 -19.02
CA GLU A 55 -9.31 -14.06 -19.48
C GLU A 55 -8.85 -15.34 -18.74
N LEU A 56 -9.50 -15.69 -17.60
CA LEU A 56 -9.13 -16.89 -16.81
C LEU A 56 -9.76 -18.16 -17.37
N ALA A 57 -8.91 -19.10 -17.72
CA ALA A 57 -9.35 -20.46 -17.99
C ALA A 57 -9.79 -21.17 -16.69
N PRO A 58 -10.74 -22.13 -16.73
CA PRO A 58 -11.22 -22.84 -15.54
C PRO A 58 -10.10 -23.50 -14.73
N GLU A 59 -9.05 -24.00 -15.39
CA GLU A 59 -7.90 -24.64 -14.74
C GLU A 59 -7.01 -23.66 -13.98
N GLN A 60 -7.18 -22.35 -14.22
CA GLN A 60 -6.41 -21.27 -13.60
C GLN A 60 -7.13 -20.61 -12.42
N LEU A 61 -8.26 -21.17 -11.98
CA LEU A 61 -9.06 -20.64 -10.87
C LEU A 61 -8.41 -20.94 -9.51
N HIS A 62 -7.15 -20.57 -9.36
CA HIS A 62 -6.47 -20.61 -8.08
C HIS A 62 -6.08 -19.20 -7.63
N ARG A 63 -5.96 -19.03 -6.30
CA ARG A 63 -5.69 -17.75 -5.65
C ARG A 63 -4.61 -16.92 -6.35
N GLY A 64 -3.46 -17.52 -6.64
CA GLY A 64 -2.33 -16.80 -7.23
C GLY A 64 -2.63 -16.18 -8.59
N SER A 65 -3.43 -16.82 -9.43
CA SER A 65 -3.86 -16.25 -10.72
C SER A 65 -4.84 -15.10 -10.52
N ILE A 66 -5.75 -15.23 -9.55
CA ILE A 66 -6.71 -14.18 -9.23
C ILE A 66 -6.00 -12.95 -8.69
N GLU A 67 -5.03 -13.10 -7.78
CA GLU A 67 -4.23 -12.00 -7.26
C GLU A 67 -3.47 -11.24 -8.36
N LYS A 68 -2.92 -11.94 -9.35
CA LYS A 68 -2.29 -11.31 -10.51
C LYS A 68 -3.28 -10.47 -11.32
N ILE A 69 -4.49 -10.98 -11.53
CA ILE A 69 -5.54 -10.26 -12.24
C ILE A 69 -6.01 -9.04 -11.45
N LEU A 70 -6.20 -9.17 -10.15
CA LEU A 70 -6.52 -8.03 -9.29
C LEU A 70 -5.42 -6.96 -9.35
N THR A 71 -4.16 -7.37 -9.31
CA THR A 71 -3.02 -6.43 -9.45
C THR A 71 -3.01 -5.79 -10.85
N ARG A 72 -3.26 -6.55 -11.93
CA ARG A 72 -3.42 -5.99 -13.28
C ARG A 72 -4.54 -4.96 -13.34
N SER A 73 -5.64 -5.16 -12.60
CA SER A 73 -6.73 -4.19 -12.53
C SER A 73 -6.29 -2.84 -11.96
N LEU A 74 -5.47 -2.85 -10.91
CA LEU A 74 -4.88 -1.65 -10.33
C LEU A 74 -3.98 -0.92 -11.34
N TYR A 75 -3.10 -1.64 -12.02
CA TYR A 75 -2.23 -1.07 -13.04
C TYR A 75 -3.01 -0.50 -14.24
N ARG A 76 -4.09 -1.17 -14.65
CA ARG A 76 -5.01 -0.68 -15.70
C ARG A 76 -5.69 0.61 -15.26
N ASP A 77 -6.10 0.69 -14.03
CA ASP A 77 -6.75 1.89 -13.48
C ASP A 77 -5.77 3.04 -13.29
N TYR A 78 -4.55 2.76 -12.82
CA TYR A 78 -3.47 3.74 -12.83
C TYR A 78 -3.24 4.31 -14.23
N ALA A 79 -3.12 3.45 -15.23
CA ALA A 79 -2.92 3.85 -16.63
C ALA A 79 -4.08 4.70 -17.18
N LYS A 80 -5.33 4.35 -16.82
CA LYS A 80 -6.52 5.16 -17.18
C LYS A 80 -6.43 6.55 -16.55
N LEU A 81 -6.15 6.65 -15.25
CA LEU A 81 -6.00 7.93 -14.56
C LEU A 81 -4.86 8.77 -15.15
N TYR A 82 -3.71 8.16 -15.40
CA TYR A 82 -2.54 8.86 -15.95
C TYR A 82 -2.82 9.56 -17.27
N ARG A 83 -3.72 9.01 -18.13
CA ARG A 83 -4.14 9.65 -19.39
C ARG A 83 -4.95 10.92 -19.15
N PHE A 84 -5.73 10.99 -18.07
CA PHE A 84 -6.53 12.16 -17.70
C PHE A 84 -5.74 13.18 -16.87
N CYS A 85 -4.56 12.83 -16.41
CA CYS A 85 -3.70 13.69 -15.61
C CYS A 85 -3.02 14.76 -16.46
N GLY A 86 -3.11 16.02 -16.00
CA GLY A 86 -2.23 17.10 -16.42
C GLY A 86 -0.83 16.97 -15.80
N GLN A 87 0.06 17.90 -16.10
CA GLN A 87 1.47 17.83 -15.65
C GLN A 87 1.64 17.73 -14.13
N LYS A 88 0.82 18.45 -13.35
CA LYS A 88 0.91 18.42 -11.88
C LYS A 88 0.46 17.09 -11.31
N GLN A 89 -0.69 16.58 -11.80
CA GLN A 89 -1.21 15.30 -11.35
C GLN A 89 -0.29 14.13 -11.75
N ARG A 90 0.37 14.19 -12.91
CA ARG A 90 1.38 13.20 -13.31
C ARG A 90 2.57 13.13 -12.35
N LYS A 91 2.95 14.25 -11.71
CA LYS A 91 3.99 14.23 -10.66
C LYS A 91 3.53 13.44 -9.44
N LEU A 92 2.26 13.59 -9.03
CA LEU A 92 1.66 12.76 -7.97
C LEU A 92 1.66 11.28 -8.36
N MET A 93 1.19 10.97 -9.57
CA MET A 93 1.15 9.59 -10.05
C MET A 93 2.54 8.94 -10.07
N LYS A 94 3.59 9.68 -10.45
CA LYS A 94 4.98 9.20 -10.38
C LYS A 94 5.44 8.93 -8.93
N LEU A 95 5.00 9.72 -7.95
CA LEU A 95 5.31 9.46 -6.55
C LEU A 95 4.59 8.20 -6.04
N ARG A 96 3.35 7.99 -6.46
CA ARG A 96 2.60 6.74 -6.16
C ARG A 96 3.23 5.52 -6.82
N LEU A 97 3.75 5.63 -8.04
CA LEU A 97 4.45 4.54 -8.73
C LEU A 97 5.61 3.97 -7.92
N LYS A 98 6.30 4.82 -7.13
CA LYS A 98 7.45 4.39 -6.32
C LYS A 98 7.10 3.30 -5.30
N SER A 99 5.87 3.25 -4.77
CA SER A 99 5.45 2.15 -3.90
C SER A 99 5.44 0.81 -4.64
N TYR A 100 4.95 0.80 -5.87
CA TYR A 100 4.93 -0.41 -6.70
C TYR A 100 6.34 -0.84 -7.14
N GLU A 101 7.24 0.13 -7.35
CA GLU A 101 8.66 -0.13 -7.64
C GLU A 101 9.36 -0.77 -6.42
N VAL A 102 9.15 -0.23 -5.22
CA VAL A 102 9.70 -0.80 -3.98
C VAL A 102 9.17 -2.21 -3.72
N GLU A 103 7.87 -2.43 -3.90
CA GLU A 103 7.29 -3.78 -3.79
C GLU A 103 7.89 -4.77 -4.80
N LEU A 104 8.11 -4.33 -6.04
CA LEU A 104 8.73 -5.16 -7.07
C LEU A 104 10.16 -5.53 -6.71
N ILE A 105 10.97 -4.57 -6.28
CA ILE A 105 12.37 -4.81 -5.87
C ILE A 105 12.40 -5.75 -4.66
N ASN A 106 11.59 -5.53 -3.63
CA ASN A 106 11.51 -6.38 -2.45
C ASN A 106 11.07 -7.81 -2.80
N TYR A 107 10.12 -7.97 -3.72
CA TYR A 107 9.72 -9.29 -4.22
C TYR A 107 10.90 -10.01 -4.87
N CYS A 108 11.67 -9.33 -5.75
CA CYS A 108 12.82 -9.91 -6.42
C CYS A 108 13.95 -10.24 -5.43
N LEU A 109 14.26 -9.34 -4.48
CA LEU A 109 15.23 -9.59 -3.41
C LEU A 109 14.87 -10.82 -2.58
N ARG A 110 13.60 -10.98 -2.24
CA ARG A 110 13.10 -12.15 -1.49
C ARG A 110 13.35 -13.46 -2.24
N ILE A 111 13.13 -13.48 -3.55
CA ILE A 111 13.36 -14.67 -4.38
C ILE A 111 14.86 -15.01 -4.42
N VAL A 112 15.69 -14.02 -4.66
CA VAL A 112 17.14 -14.22 -4.81
C VAL A 112 17.78 -14.61 -3.48
N ILE A 113 17.48 -13.91 -2.38
CA ILE A 113 18.07 -14.17 -1.05
C ILE A 113 17.65 -15.54 -0.51
N ASN A 114 16.39 -15.94 -0.71
CA ASN A 114 15.91 -17.23 -0.23
C ASN A 114 16.18 -18.38 -1.22
N HIS A 115 16.88 -18.13 -2.33
CA HIS A 115 17.22 -19.13 -3.34
C HIS A 115 16.02 -19.93 -3.83
N TYR A 116 14.84 -19.27 -4.02
CA TYR A 116 13.67 -19.93 -4.53
C TYR A 116 13.92 -20.45 -5.95
N GLN A 117 13.75 -21.77 -6.15
CA GLN A 117 13.94 -22.40 -7.46
C GLN A 117 12.81 -22.09 -8.47
N LYS A 118 11.72 -21.47 -8.02
CA LYS A 118 10.64 -21.08 -8.91
C LYS A 118 11.06 -19.87 -9.75
N PRO A 119 10.78 -19.88 -11.06
CA PRO A 119 11.06 -18.75 -11.92
C PRO A 119 10.27 -17.51 -11.45
N PHE A 120 10.81 -16.36 -11.72
CA PHE A 120 10.10 -15.09 -11.49
C PHE A 120 8.82 -15.06 -12.33
N ASP A 121 7.70 -14.91 -11.70
CA ASP A 121 6.40 -14.79 -12.34
C ASP A 121 5.94 -13.34 -12.37
N LEU A 122 6.57 -12.55 -13.25
CA LEU A 122 6.40 -11.10 -13.35
C LEU A 122 5.89 -10.62 -14.71
N ASP A 123 5.59 -11.53 -15.64
CA ASP A 123 5.15 -11.16 -16.98
C ASP A 123 3.88 -10.29 -16.98
N TYR A 124 2.97 -10.54 -16.04
CA TYR A 124 1.76 -9.73 -15.88
C TYR A 124 2.02 -8.27 -15.45
N LYS A 125 3.19 -7.96 -14.87
CA LYS A 125 3.63 -6.62 -14.49
C LYS A 125 4.36 -5.89 -15.60
N ARG A 126 5.00 -6.61 -16.52
CA ARG A 126 5.87 -6.06 -17.57
C ARG A 126 5.22 -4.92 -18.38
N PRO A 127 3.99 -5.04 -18.93
CA PRO A 127 3.40 -3.96 -19.74
C PRO A 127 3.22 -2.65 -18.99
N PHE A 128 3.06 -2.71 -17.68
CA PHE A 128 2.92 -1.53 -16.83
C PHE A 128 4.28 -0.91 -16.50
N PHE A 129 5.24 -1.71 -16.05
CA PHE A 129 6.56 -1.21 -15.65
C PHE A 129 7.35 -0.69 -16.85
N ASP A 130 7.36 -1.37 -17.99
CA ASP A 130 8.03 -0.91 -19.23
C ASP A 130 7.51 0.46 -19.70
N ARG A 131 6.26 0.77 -19.39
CA ARG A 131 5.65 2.03 -19.80
C ARG A 131 5.84 3.18 -18.82
N TYR A 132 5.84 2.91 -17.52
CA TYR A 132 5.74 3.96 -16.49
C TYR A 132 6.96 4.03 -15.58
N SER A 133 7.76 2.98 -15.48
CA SER A 133 8.92 2.87 -14.61
C SER A 133 10.24 2.91 -15.39
N GLN A 134 11.32 3.18 -14.67
CA GLN A 134 12.70 3.03 -15.19
C GLN A 134 13.27 1.63 -14.85
N ILE A 135 12.55 0.84 -14.06
CA ILE A 135 12.95 -0.52 -13.68
C ILE A 135 12.62 -1.49 -14.81
N SER A 136 13.63 -2.19 -15.30
CA SER A 136 13.46 -3.25 -16.30
C SER A 136 13.17 -4.58 -15.60
N ILE A 137 11.97 -5.09 -15.76
CA ILE A 137 11.61 -6.43 -15.23
C ILE A 137 12.48 -7.51 -15.86
N GLU A 138 12.79 -7.41 -17.14
CA GLU A 138 13.64 -8.37 -17.84
C GLU A 138 15.03 -8.49 -17.20
N LYS A 139 15.65 -7.37 -16.83
CA LYS A 139 16.94 -7.37 -16.13
C LYS A 139 16.82 -7.96 -14.72
N LEU A 140 15.74 -7.64 -14.00
CA LEU A 140 15.52 -8.17 -12.64
C LEU A 140 15.37 -9.68 -12.61
N ILE A 141 14.59 -10.26 -13.53
CA ILE A 141 14.32 -11.71 -13.56
C ILE A 141 15.50 -12.55 -14.00
N THR A 142 16.51 -11.96 -14.62
CA THR A 142 17.77 -12.65 -15.01
C THR A 142 18.79 -12.68 -13.90
N SER A 143 18.62 -11.90 -12.83
CA SER A 143 19.54 -11.83 -11.71
C SER A 143 19.49 -13.09 -10.86
N ARG A 144 20.65 -13.67 -10.56
CA ARG A 144 20.79 -14.89 -9.75
C ARG A 144 21.32 -14.61 -8.35
N THR A 145 22.00 -13.48 -8.18
CA THR A 145 22.56 -13.03 -6.92
C THR A 145 22.02 -11.65 -6.53
N THR A 146 22.09 -11.33 -5.25
CA THR A 146 21.72 -10.01 -4.74
C THR A 146 22.55 -8.91 -5.39
N ASP A 147 23.81 -9.15 -5.60
CA ASP A 147 24.72 -8.20 -6.25
C ASP A 147 24.33 -7.92 -7.69
N GLU A 148 24.04 -8.97 -8.47
CA GLU A 148 23.53 -8.81 -9.83
C GLU A 148 22.23 -8.02 -9.86
N LEU A 149 21.29 -8.32 -8.95
CA LEU A 149 20.03 -7.61 -8.86
C LEU A 149 20.25 -6.13 -8.56
N ILE A 150 21.11 -5.78 -7.60
CA ILE A 150 21.42 -4.39 -7.28
C ILE A 150 22.06 -3.68 -8.48
N GLU A 151 22.98 -4.33 -9.21
CA GLU A 151 23.60 -3.74 -10.40
C GLU A 151 22.60 -3.48 -11.53
N THR A 152 21.52 -4.26 -11.65
CA THR A 152 20.45 -3.96 -12.64
C THR A 152 19.72 -2.65 -12.35
N LEU A 153 19.78 -2.17 -11.11
CA LEU A 153 19.15 -0.92 -10.67
C LEU A 153 20.08 0.30 -10.78
N LYS A 154 21.29 0.15 -11.33
CA LYS A 154 22.35 1.16 -11.40
C LYS A 154 21.90 2.52 -11.91
N ASP A 155 21.02 2.53 -12.91
CA ASP A 155 20.51 3.75 -13.51
C ASP A 155 19.24 4.27 -12.82
N THR A 156 18.86 3.71 -11.67
CA THR A 156 17.69 4.08 -10.90
C THR A 156 18.06 4.72 -9.56
N GLU A 157 17.11 5.40 -8.96
CA GLU A 157 17.27 6.03 -7.64
C GLU A 157 17.37 5.01 -6.49
N TYR A 158 17.10 3.74 -6.72
CA TYR A 158 17.17 2.66 -5.73
C TYR A 158 18.56 2.06 -5.57
N TYR A 159 19.46 2.34 -6.50
CA TYR A 159 20.81 1.80 -6.48
C TYR A 159 21.62 2.22 -5.24
N GLU A 160 21.69 3.53 -4.99
CA GLU A 160 22.52 4.05 -3.88
C GLU A 160 22.09 3.58 -2.48
N PRO A 161 20.77 3.53 -2.14
CA PRO A 161 20.34 2.95 -0.88
C PRO A 161 20.73 1.47 -0.70
N LEU A 162 20.63 0.67 -1.76
CA LEU A 162 20.92 -0.78 -1.71
C LEU A 162 22.42 -1.07 -1.76
N LYS A 163 23.16 -0.32 -2.56
CA LYS A 163 24.62 -0.47 -2.66
C LYS A 163 25.35 -0.31 -1.33
N LYS A 164 24.88 0.61 -0.48
CA LYS A 164 25.47 0.83 0.85
C LYS A 164 25.42 -0.40 1.76
N LEU A 165 24.49 -1.30 1.50
CA LEU A 165 24.34 -2.54 2.28
C LEU A 165 25.22 -3.66 1.74
N LYS A 166 25.67 -3.58 0.50
CA LYS A 166 26.43 -4.64 -0.19
C LYS A 166 27.71 -5.05 0.56
N ASP A 167 28.40 -4.08 1.17
CA ASP A 167 29.68 -4.29 1.83
C ASP A 167 29.54 -4.68 3.32
N SER A 168 28.33 -4.85 3.82
CA SER A 168 28.08 -5.22 5.21
C SER A 168 28.08 -6.75 5.39
N PRO A 169 28.74 -7.30 6.41
CA PRO A 169 29.03 -8.74 6.50
C PRO A 169 27.83 -9.65 6.85
N SER A 170 26.66 -9.10 7.16
CA SER A 170 25.49 -9.89 7.59
C SER A 170 24.16 -9.24 7.23
N VAL A 171 24.02 -8.82 5.95
CA VAL A 171 22.80 -8.17 5.47
C VAL A 171 21.69 -9.19 5.25
N THR A 172 20.54 -8.92 5.80
CA THR A 172 19.32 -9.72 5.66
C THR A 172 18.34 -9.07 4.69
N LEU A 173 17.30 -9.82 4.27
CA LEU A 173 16.20 -9.27 3.51
C LEU A 173 15.53 -8.07 4.21
N TYR A 174 15.48 -8.11 5.55
CA TYR A 174 14.94 -7.04 6.37
C TYR A 174 15.72 -5.72 6.21
N ASP A 175 17.04 -5.77 6.13
CA ASP A 175 17.87 -4.57 5.97
C ASP A 175 17.62 -3.90 4.62
N TYR A 176 17.45 -4.69 3.55
CA TYR A 176 17.08 -4.18 2.23
C TYR A 176 15.68 -3.56 2.21
N ASP A 177 14.70 -4.23 2.81
CA ASP A 177 13.34 -3.70 2.93
C ASP A 177 13.32 -2.38 3.70
N LEU A 178 14.01 -2.32 4.83
CA LEU A 178 14.15 -1.11 5.63
C LEU A 178 14.80 0.04 4.84
N ALA A 179 15.90 -0.21 4.14
CA ALA A 179 16.60 0.81 3.36
C ALA A 179 15.72 1.37 2.24
N LEU A 180 14.96 0.51 1.54
CA LEU A 180 14.03 0.91 0.50
C LEU A 180 12.86 1.71 1.07
N ASN A 181 12.29 1.30 2.20
CA ASN A 181 11.19 2.01 2.86
C ASN A 181 11.65 3.38 3.39
N LEU A 182 12.81 3.46 4.04
CA LEU A 182 13.40 4.72 4.49
C LEU A 182 13.64 5.68 3.30
N TYR A 183 14.19 5.17 2.22
CA TYR A 183 14.40 5.94 0.99
C TYR A 183 13.07 6.44 0.41
N TYR A 184 12.08 5.56 0.26
CA TYR A 184 10.77 5.86 -0.29
C TYR A 184 10.06 6.97 0.50
N PHE A 185 9.86 6.79 1.80
CA PHE A 185 9.15 7.78 2.62
C PHE A 185 9.91 9.10 2.76
N THR A 186 11.24 9.05 2.83
CA THR A 186 12.07 10.27 2.82
C THR A 186 11.89 11.04 1.50
N THR A 187 11.82 10.34 0.38
CA THR A 187 11.60 10.93 -0.95
C THR A 187 10.20 11.53 -1.04
N LEU A 188 9.17 10.83 -0.59
CA LEU A 188 7.81 11.38 -0.54
C LEU A 188 7.74 12.64 0.32
N TRP A 189 8.34 12.61 1.51
CA TRP A 189 8.34 13.77 2.41
C TRP A 189 9.07 14.97 1.83
N LYS A 190 10.18 14.77 1.15
CA LYS A 190 10.92 15.84 0.44
C LYS A 190 10.11 16.42 -0.72
N ALA A 191 9.33 15.60 -1.42
CA ALA A 191 8.52 16.00 -2.57
C ALA A 191 7.48 17.09 -2.20
N ARG A 192 6.97 17.13 -0.97
CA ARG A 192 6.01 18.15 -0.50
C ARG A 192 6.47 19.59 -0.72
N LYS A 193 7.79 19.84 -0.67
CA LYS A 193 8.37 21.18 -0.86
C LYS A 193 8.63 21.52 -2.33
N LYS A 194 8.89 20.52 -3.16
CA LYS A 194 9.37 20.71 -4.54
C LYS A 194 8.26 20.54 -5.60
N VAL A 195 7.32 19.64 -5.34
CA VAL A 195 6.34 19.19 -6.35
C VAL A 195 5.03 19.96 -6.24
N PHE A 196 4.57 20.21 -5.02
CA PHE A 196 3.24 20.76 -4.77
C PHE A 196 3.30 22.21 -4.27
N LYS A 197 2.24 22.96 -4.56
CA LYS A 197 2.08 24.37 -4.17
C LYS A 197 0.69 24.60 -3.58
N LYS A 198 0.56 25.63 -2.75
CA LYS A 198 -0.71 26.05 -2.15
C LYS A 198 -1.45 24.87 -1.48
N GLU A 199 -2.72 24.75 -1.76
CA GLU A 199 -3.65 23.77 -1.19
C GLU A 199 -3.19 22.33 -1.44
N ASP A 200 -2.73 21.98 -2.65
CA ASP A 200 -2.21 20.63 -2.96
C ASP A 200 -0.99 20.26 -2.10
N LYS A 201 -0.17 21.26 -1.71
CA LYS A 201 0.96 21.01 -0.80
C LYS A 201 0.49 20.67 0.60
N GLU A 202 -0.53 21.37 1.11
CA GLU A 202 -1.09 21.11 2.43
C GLU A 202 -1.76 19.74 2.49
N LEU A 203 -2.56 19.42 1.47
CA LEU A 203 -3.17 18.09 1.31
C LEU A 203 -2.12 16.99 1.27
N TYR A 204 -1.15 17.11 0.37
CA TYR A 204 -0.09 16.12 0.24
C TYR A 204 0.75 15.97 1.51
N GLN A 205 1.06 17.08 2.19
CA GLN A 205 1.80 17.07 3.45
C GLN A 205 1.01 16.35 4.55
N ARG A 206 -0.30 16.55 4.59
CA ARG A 206 -1.19 15.89 5.54
C ARG A 206 -1.27 14.40 5.26
N ASP A 207 -1.51 14.00 4.01
CA ASP A 207 -1.61 12.61 3.58
C ASP A 207 -0.31 11.85 3.91
N CYS A 208 0.81 12.36 3.40
CA CYS A 208 2.11 11.72 3.58
C CYS A 208 2.56 11.73 5.05
N GLY A 209 2.37 12.85 5.75
CA GLY A 209 2.76 12.97 7.15
C GLY A 209 1.95 12.07 8.07
N THR A 210 0.63 11.97 7.88
CA THR A 210 -0.22 11.04 8.62
C THR A 210 0.18 9.59 8.36
N GLN A 211 0.44 9.24 7.11
CA GLN A 211 0.89 7.90 6.75
C GLN A 211 2.21 7.54 7.45
N ILE A 212 3.18 8.45 7.49
CA ILE A 212 4.47 8.24 8.16
C ILE A 212 4.29 8.08 9.67
N ASP A 213 3.52 8.93 10.31
CA ASP A 213 3.26 8.83 11.75
C ASP A 213 2.62 7.49 12.12
N LEU A 214 1.59 7.07 11.38
CA LEU A 214 0.90 5.80 11.60
C LEU A 214 1.83 4.59 11.36
N LEU A 215 2.70 4.65 10.36
CA LEU A 215 3.71 3.61 10.11
C LEU A 215 4.73 3.51 11.25
N ASN A 216 5.22 4.63 11.76
CA ASN A 216 6.12 4.64 12.91
C ASN A 216 5.45 3.99 14.14
N MET A 217 4.18 4.32 14.41
CA MET A 217 3.43 3.67 15.49
C MET A 217 3.29 2.15 15.28
N GLN A 218 2.95 1.74 14.07
CA GLN A 218 2.80 0.32 13.72
C GLN A 218 4.14 -0.43 13.85
N TRP A 219 5.23 0.15 13.39
CA TRP A 219 6.56 -0.48 13.48
C TRP A 219 7.03 -0.58 14.93
N ILE A 220 6.85 0.46 15.76
CA ILE A 220 7.16 0.40 17.20
C ILE A 220 6.35 -0.71 17.87
N TYR A 221 5.04 -0.78 17.61
CA TYR A 221 4.18 -1.81 18.19
C TYR A 221 4.62 -3.22 17.79
N ARG A 222 4.88 -3.44 16.49
CA ARG A 222 5.33 -4.74 15.99
C ARG A 222 6.68 -5.15 16.53
N ALA A 223 7.63 -4.21 16.60
CA ALA A 223 8.95 -4.43 17.16
C ALA A 223 8.90 -4.90 18.61
N LYS A 224 8.01 -4.30 19.41
CA LYS A 224 7.81 -4.70 20.82
C LYS A 224 7.02 -6.00 20.95
N LYS A 225 5.88 -6.11 20.28
CA LYS A 225 4.95 -7.23 20.47
C LYS A 225 5.47 -8.55 19.94
N TYR A 226 6.07 -8.54 18.75
CA TYR A 226 6.44 -9.77 18.04
C TYR A 226 7.93 -10.09 18.07
N PHE A 227 8.78 -9.06 18.20
CA PHE A 227 10.23 -9.23 18.11
C PHE A 227 10.97 -8.92 19.41
N ASN A 228 10.28 -8.38 20.42
CA ASN A 228 10.85 -7.98 21.70
C ASN A 228 12.16 -7.17 21.53
N MET A 229 12.17 -6.25 20.57
CA MET A 229 13.32 -5.44 20.21
C MET A 229 13.66 -4.42 21.29
N LYS A 230 14.96 -4.17 21.48
CA LYS A 230 15.44 -3.12 22.39
C LYS A 230 15.16 -1.73 21.84
N PRO A 231 14.98 -0.70 22.71
CA PRO A 231 14.75 0.67 22.25
C PRO A 231 15.78 1.18 21.24
N ALA A 232 17.07 0.85 21.41
CA ALA A 232 18.12 1.27 20.50
C ALA A 232 17.90 0.75 19.07
N ASP A 233 17.44 -0.49 18.91
CA ASP A 233 17.17 -1.11 17.62
C ASP A 233 15.89 -0.53 17.00
N ILE A 234 14.88 -0.21 17.83
CA ILE A 234 13.62 0.42 17.37
C ILE A 234 13.90 1.83 16.83
N TYR A 235 14.80 2.60 17.44
CA TYR A 235 15.18 3.92 16.91
C TYR A 235 15.82 3.85 15.52
N GLN A 236 16.47 2.75 15.16
CA GLN A 236 17.04 2.55 13.81
C GLN A 236 15.97 2.16 12.79
N LEU A 237 14.86 1.55 13.26
CA LEU A 237 13.77 1.07 12.43
C LEU A 237 12.82 2.19 11.98
N ILE A 238 12.54 3.16 12.86
CA ILE A 238 11.53 4.19 12.59
C ILE A 238 12.01 5.26 11.63
N LEU A 239 11.07 5.83 10.87
CA LEU A 239 11.33 6.97 9.99
C LEU A 239 11.68 8.22 10.81
N PRO A 240 12.80 8.91 10.51
CA PRO A 240 13.19 10.12 11.22
C PRO A 240 12.37 11.33 10.75
N ILE A 241 11.07 11.18 10.66
CA ILE A 241 10.11 12.16 10.17
C ILE A 241 8.91 12.15 11.11
N HIS A 242 8.54 13.34 11.60
CA HIS A 242 7.41 13.53 12.51
C HIS A 242 6.48 14.57 11.92
N TYR A 243 5.19 14.28 11.88
CA TYR A 243 4.19 15.22 11.38
C TYR A 243 3.32 15.78 12.52
N ARG A 244 2.59 14.93 13.22
CA ARG A 244 1.76 15.30 14.38
C ARG A 244 2.15 14.58 15.66
N LEU A 245 3.02 13.58 15.57
CA LEU A 245 3.62 12.96 16.74
C LEU A 245 4.75 13.85 17.25
N SER A 246 4.73 14.20 18.54
CA SER A 246 5.87 14.89 19.16
C SER A 246 7.04 13.92 19.35
N THR A 247 8.25 14.46 19.41
CA THR A 247 9.46 13.67 19.70
C THR A 247 9.35 12.95 21.04
N ASP A 248 8.78 13.61 22.05
CA ASP A 248 8.60 13.02 23.39
C ASP A 248 7.62 11.87 23.38
N LEU A 249 6.55 11.96 22.58
CA LEU A 249 5.56 10.88 22.46
C LEU A 249 6.17 9.65 21.74
N ILE A 250 6.93 9.89 20.67
CA ILE A 250 7.65 8.79 19.98
C ILE A 250 8.67 8.16 20.92
N LYS A 251 9.44 8.98 21.65
CA LYS A 251 10.39 8.48 22.65
C LYS A 251 9.69 7.63 23.70
N GLY A 252 8.58 8.12 24.28
CA GLY A 252 7.79 7.36 25.24
C GLY A 252 7.32 6.00 24.68
N MET A 253 6.80 5.99 23.42
CA MET A 253 6.39 4.75 22.77
C MET A 253 7.55 3.77 22.58
N VAL A 254 8.73 4.26 22.17
CA VAL A 254 9.92 3.42 21.96
C VAL A 254 10.44 2.88 23.29
N GLU A 255 10.41 3.68 24.36
CA GLU A 255 10.91 3.32 25.69
C GLU A 255 9.88 2.60 26.56
N ALA A 256 8.60 2.57 26.17
CA ALA A 256 7.54 1.85 26.89
C ALA A 256 7.97 0.42 27.25
N THR A 257 7.74 0.01 28.49
CA THR A 257 8.17 -1.30 28.98
C THR A 257 7.13 -2.39 28.79
N THR A 258 5.84 -1.99 28.70
CA THR A 258 4.72 -2.91 28.47
C THR A 258 3.89 -2.50 27.26
N LEU A 259 3.08 -3.43 26.74
CA LEU A 259 2.16 -3.14 25.65
C LEU A 259 0.99 -2.25 26.10
N GLU A 260 0.59 -2.33 27.35
CA GLU A 260 -0.45 -1.48 27.96
C GLU A 260 0.02 -0.02 28.06
N GLU A 261 1.27 0.20 28.46
CA GLU A 261 1.89 1.54 28.44
C GLU A 261 1.95 2.09 27.03
N LEU A 262 2.40 1.28 26.05
CA LEU A 262 2.43 1.65 24.64
C LEU A 262 1.02 2.01 24.12
N GLN A 263 0.00 1.21 24.44
CA GLN A 263 -1.38 1.47 24.05
C GLN A 263 -1.90 2.78 24.64
N THR A 264 -1.57 3.06 25.90
CA THR A 264 -1.92 4.32 26.57
C THR A 264 -1.32 5.51 25.83
N LEU A 265 -0.07 5.44 25.41
CA LEU A 265 0.59 6.48 24.62
C LEU A 265 -0.03 6.61 23.21
N CYS A 266 -0.39 5.50 22.57
CA CYS A 266 -1.10 5.52 21.29
C CYS A 266 -2.44 6.25 21.40
N ASN A 267 -3.17 6.07 22.51
CA ASN A 267 -4.45 6.75 22.77
C ASN A 267 -4.30 8.25 23.03
N GLN A 268 -3.10 8.74 23.34
CA GLN A 268 -2.80 10.18 23.48
C GLN A 268 -2.50 10.84 22.13
N THR A 269 -2.36 10.08 21.04
CA THR A 269 -2.07 10.63 19.72
C THR A 269 -3.28 11.36 19.13
N PRO A 270 -3.07 12.31 18.21
CA PRO A 270 -4.16 12.93 17.46
C PRO A 270 -4.96 11.94 16.60
N TYR A 271 -4.45 10.72 16.40
CA TYR A 271 -5.05 9.67 15.59
C TYR A 271 -6.06 8.84 16.37
N ALA A 272 -5.97 8.78 17.71
CA ALA A 272 -6.85 7.99 18.58
C ALA A 272 -8.35 8.30 18.39
N ARG A 273 -8.70 9.54 18.03
CA ARG A 273 -10.09 9.99 17.84
C ARG A 273 -10.79 9.35 16.64
N HIS A 274 -10.05 8.70 15.76
CA HIS A 274 -10.57 8.14 14.51
C HIS A 274 -10.88 6.65 14.61
N TYR A 275 -10.56 6.01 15.75
CA TYR A 275 -10.84 4.60 16.03
C TYR A 275 -11.41 4.40 17.43
N GLU A 276 -12.33 5.29 17.82
CA GLU A 276 -13.21 5.06 18.99
C GLU A 276 -14.13 3.87 18.70
N SER A 277 -13.59 2.68 18.69
CA SER A 277 -14.38 1.50 18.91
C SER A 277 -13.95 0.87 20.22
N THR A 278 -14.92 0.45 21.01
CA THR A 278 -14.76 -0.31 22.24
C THR A 278 -14.14 -1.70 21.99
N GLU A 279 -13.85 -2.05 20.74
CA GLU A 279 -13.22 -3.29 20.34
C GLU A 279 -11.71 -3.07 20.09
N GLN A 280 -10.91 -4.05 20.51
CA GLN A 280 -9.46 -4.05 20.34
C GLN A 280 -9.09 -4.18 18.85
N LEU A 281 -9.05 -3.07 18.14
CA LEU A 281 -8.53 -3.04 16.79
C LEU A 281 -7.04 -3.37 16.76
N THR A 282 -6.63 -4.15 15.78
CA THR A 282 -5.20 -4.34 15.52
C THR A 282 -4.58 -3.04 15.02
N MET A 283 -3.25 -2.88 15.17
CA MET A 283 -2.55 -1.69 14.65
C MET A 283 -2.68 -1.55 13.14
N GLU A 284 -2.83 -2.67 12.42
CA GLU A 284 -3.07 -2.71 10.98
C GLU A 284 -4.46 -2.16 10.63
N GLN A 285 -5.48 -2.56 11.38
CA GLN A 285 -6.85 -2.04 11.21
C GLN A 285 -6.90 -0.54 11.53
N MET A 286 -6.29 -0.13 12.63
CA MET A 286 -6.18 1.29 12.99
C MET A 286 -5.51 2.11 11.87
N TYR A 287 -4.40 1.63 11.31
CA TYR A 287 -3.71 2.27 10.21
C TYR A 287 -4.64 2.46 9.00
N SER A 288 -5.32 1.39 8.59
CA SER A 288 -6.24 1.41 7.45
C SER A 288 -7.44 2.34 7.69
N GLU A 289 -8.07 2.29 8.86
CA GLU A 289 -9.21 3.14 9.22
C GLU A 289 -8.85 4.63 9.28
N CYS A 290 -7.72 4.96 9.90
CA CYS A 290 -7.24 6.35 9.94
C CYS A 290 -6.97 6.92 8.55
N LEU A 291 -6.36 6.13 7.66
CA LEU A 291 -6.11 6.57 6.28
C LEU A 291 -7.41 6.65 5.46
N HIS A 292 -8.31 5.68 5.61
CA HIS A 292 -9.60 5.70 4.95
C HIS A 292 -10.40 6.96 5.33
N HIS A 293 -10.46 7.27 6.62
CA HIS A 293 -11.11 8.47 7.13
C HIS A 293 -10.45 9.74 6.56
N LEU A 294 -9.12 9.83 6.61
CA LEU A 294 -8.35 10.96 6.09
C LEU A 294 -8.65 11.22 4.61
N TYR A 295 -8.47 10.22 3.76
CA TYR A 295 -8.65 10.37 2.31
C TYR A 295 -10.10 10.69 1.94
N THR A 296 -11.07 10.09 2.64
CA THR A 296 -12.49 10.35 2.41
C THR A 296 -12.86 11.79 2.78
N ILE A 297 -12.39 12.30 3.92
CA ILE A 297 -12.64 13.69 4.34
C ILE A 297 -11.94 14.66 3.40
N ASP A 298 -10.70 14.41 3.03
CA ASP A 298 -9.93 15.31 2.17
C ASP A 298 -10.56 15.43 0.79
N ARG A 299 -11.05 14.35 0.21
CA ARG A 299 -11.82 14.38 -1.04
C ARG A 299 -13.13 15.15 -0.91
N ARG A 300 -13.84 14.99 0.21
CA ARG A 300 -15.11 15.69 0.45
C ARG A 300 -14.90 17.20 0.59
N ARG A 301 -13.85 17.60 1.31
CA ARG A 301 -13.55 19.02 1.56
C ARG A 301 -12.87 19.70 0.36
N ASN A 302 -12.07 18.96 -0.40
CA ASN A 302 -11.27 19.48 -1.51
C ASN A 302 -11.53 18.64 -2.79
N PRO A 303 -12.75 18.66 -3.33
CA PRO A 303 -13.14 17.76 -4.41
C PRO A 303 -12.37 18.00 -5.72
N TYR A 304 -11.86 19.21 -5.95
CA TYR A 304 -11.08 19.59 -7.14
C TYR A 304 -9.60 19.79 -6.79
N SER A 305 -8.96 18.72 -6.32
CA SER A 305 -7.57 18.68 -5.89
C SER A 305 -6.94 17.31 -6.11
N ILE A 306 -5.68 17.16 -5.70
CA ILE A 306 -4.98 15.85 -5.68
C ILE A 306 -5.71 14.80 -4.82
N ALA A 307 -6.55 15.22 -3.86
CA ALA A 307 -7.29 14.31 -2.99
C ALA A 307 -8.17 13.33 -3.77
N ALA A 308 -8.76 13.74 -4.89
CA ALA A 308 -9.59 12.86 -5.71
C ALA A 308 -8.80 11.65 -6.24
N VAL A 309 -7.59 11.87 -6.73
CA VAL A 309 -6.71 10.82 -7.26
C VAL A 309 -6.17 9.93 -6.14
N ASN A 310 -5.69 10.55 -5.04
CA ASN A 310 -5.16 9.82 -3.89
C ASN A 310 -6.21 8.91 -3.26
N THR A 311 -7.42 9.44 -3.05
CA THR A 311 -8.51 8.67 -2.46
C THR A 311 -8.88 7.47 -3.33
N TYR A 312 -9.03 7.67 -4.65
CA TYR A 312 -9.38 6.57 -5.54
C TYR A 312 -8.32 5.46 -5.52
N LEU A 313 -7.04 5.82 -5.66
CA LEU A 313 -5.96 4.82 -5.67
C LEU A 313 -5.89 4.06 -4.34
N PHE A 314 -6.03 4.77 -3.22
CA PHE A 314 -6.09 4.15 -1.90
C PHE A 314 -7.28 3.17 -1.77
N LEU A 315 -8.48 3.59 -2.15
CA LEU A 315 -9.66 2.72 -2.09
C LEU A 315 -9.53 1.49 -2.99
N LYS A 316 -8.91 1.64 -4.16
CA LYS A 316 -8.66 0.51 -5.08
C LYS A 316 -7.63 -0.47 -4.52
N GLU A 317 -6.57 0.02 -3.91
CA GLU A 317 -5.57 -0.81 -3.21
C GLU A 317 -6.20 -1.56 -2.03
N GLU A 318 -7.02 -0.88 -1.23
CA GLU A 318 -7.76 -1.50 -0.11
C GLU A 318 -8.77 -2.55 -0.60
N GLU A 319 -9.49 -2.29 -1.67
CA GLU A 319 -10.41 -3.26 -2.27
C GLU A 319 -9.68 -4.55 -2.68
N ILE A 320 -8.55 -4.42 -3.36
CA ILE A 320 -7.75 -5.57 -3.79
C ILE A 320 -7.23 -6.34 -2.58
N LYS A 321 -6.73 -5.65 -1.56
CA LYS A 321 -6.27 -6.26 -0.32
C LYS A 321 -7.41 -7.03 0.39
N LYS A 322 -8.59 -6.43 0.48
CA LYS A 322 -9.78 -7.07 1.07
C LYS A 322 -10.21 -8.30 0.27
N LEU A 323 -10.26 -8.21 -1.06
CA LEU A 323 -10.57 -9.36 -1.91
C LEU A 323 -9.56 -10.50 -1.75
N THR A 324 -8.27 -10.18 -1.74
CA THR A 324 -7.21 -11.17 -1.52
C THR A 324 -7.36 -11.84 -0.15
N THR A 325 -7.66 -11.07 0.89
CA THR A 325 -7.91 -11.59 2.24
C THR A 325 -9.15 -12.48 2.27
N ALA A 326 -10.26 -12.07 1.67
CA ALA A 326 -11.49 -12.86 1.60
C ALA A 326 -11.27 -14.20 0.88
N LEU A 327 -10.58 -14.18 -0.27
CA LEU A 327 -10.21 -15.39 -1.00
C LEU A 327 -9.36 -16.36 -0.16
N GLU A 328 -8.46 -15.82 0.67
CA GLU A 328 -7.65 -16.62 1.58
C GLU A 328 -8.51 -17.26 2.68
N CYS A 329 -9.35 -16.47 3.34
CA CYS A 329 -10.26 -16.94 4.39
C CYS A 329 -11.19 -18.05 3.87
N ILE A 330 -11.80 -17.83 2.70
CA ILE A 330 -12.69 -18.81 2.06
C ILE A 330 -11.92 -20.11 1.71
N ARG A 331 -10.70 -19.99 1.20
CA ARG A 331 -9.84 -21.14 0.90
C ARG A 331 -9.52 -21.97 2.15
N TYR A 332 -9.37 -21.33 3.30
CA TYR A 332 -9.14 -22.00 4.58
C TYR A 332 -10.42 -22.45 5.28
N GLY A 333 -11.59 -22.23 4.67
CA GLY A 333 -12.88 -22.64 5.23
C GLY A 333 -13.33 -21.84 6.46
N LEU A 334 -12.90 -20.59 6.58
CA LEU A 334 -13.37 -19.70 7.63
C LEU A 334 -14.85 -19.40 7.46
N THR A 335 -15.54 -19.16 8.57
CA THR A 335 -16.95 -18.73 8.57
C THR A 335 -17.11 -17.34 7.94
N PRO A 336 -18.30 -16.98 7.44
CA PRO A 336 -18.58 -15.64 6.95
C PRO A 336 -18.24 -14.53 7.96
N GLY A 337 -18.56 -14.72 9.23
CA GLY A 337 -18.25 -13.76 10.29
C GLY A 337 -16.75 -13.56 10.52
N GLU A 338 -15.98 -14.66 10.54
CA GLU A 338 -14.51 -14.60 10.63
C GLU A 338 -13.92 -13.93 9.40
N THR A 339 -14.41 -14.27 8.22
CA THR A 339 -13.96 -13.65 6.96
C THR A 339 -14.19 -12.15 6.98
N LEU A 340 -15.37 -11.69 7.38
CA LEU A 340 -15.68 -10.26 7.49
C LEU A 340 -14.82 -9.55 8.54
N ALA A 341 -14.54 -10.21 9.68
CA ALA A 341 -13.62 -9.66 10.69
C ALA A 341 -12.21 -9.40 10.12
N TYR A 342 -11.68 -10.33 9.32
CA TYR A 342 -10.38 -10.16 8.64
C TYR A 342 -10.41 -9.12 7.52
N VAL A 343 -11.50 -9.00 6.79
CA VAL A 343 -11.66 -8.03 5.70
C VAL A 343 -11.88 -6.60 6.25
N GLY A 344 -12.11 -6.45 7.56
CA GLY A 344 -12.38 -5.16 8.19
C GLY A 344 -13.84 -4.70 7.99
N GLY A 345 -14.75 -5.63 7.75
CA GLY A 345 -16.19 -5.41 7.86
C GLY A 345 -16.56 -5.26 9.35
N ARG A 346 -17.28 -4.21 9.70
CA ARG A 346 -17.91 -4.15 11.05
C ARG A 346 -18.94 -5.26 11.11
N THR A 347 -18.73 -6.25 11.96
CA THR A 347 -19.82 -7.10 12.41
C THR A 347 -20.82 -6.21 13.14
N GLN A 348 -22.01 -6.06 12.57
CA GLN A 348 -23.12 -5.40 13.26
C GLN A 348 -23.56 -6.22 14.47
#